data_94d81ff3d0de649844def9251b7a5602
#
_entry.id   94d81ff3d0de649844def9251b7a5602
#
_cell.length_a   1.000
_cell.length_b   1.000
_cell.length_c   1.000
_cell.angle_alpha   90.00
_cell.angle_beta   90.00
_cell.angle_gamma   90.00
#
_symmetry.space_group_name_H-M   'P 1'
#
loop_
_entity.id
_entity.type
_entity.pdbx_description
1 polymer ?
#
loop_
_entity_poly.entity_id
_entity_poly.type
_entity_poly.pdbx_seq_one_letter_code
_entity_poly.pdbx_strand_id
1 'polypeptide(L)'
;FDSFNAQFIHLDELELYKNDIPYTRLRDSMKAFTNKLILCTFTAGDDGLGFAAQKRDYMEKILRGTVTGVDADRTHVFLAQAPEEPDGSIDFMNPAVHRAANPAYGITIRPEDMIAAAEQAQAQPRLRKEFFTRSLNRFVSSFKAWFDVEEFRRSDRRYSWTQEDLAKLVPAWFGGADLSKLHDLTAACLAGEIPAKAAACPEWTPPEDVLVLVPHCWFPITAATEKADQDQIPLFGWQEDGWLDMPESPSMDPAEPVKQFQKWKKFGFRIRETGQDKKFARPFITAMRKSGFRVKDQPQLYLQKSEGFRYIEHKAKIGCLYYLHAEPFEYCVSNVRAVEKTDDAVQYEKIAERERIDVFDAAVFATVRLLISTDRSSAGAGWFENEDGTPKEGETTGGGRRPGWRS
;
A
#
# COMPACT_ATOMS: atom_id res chain seq x y z
N PHE A 1 -18.27 -30.35 1.09
CA PHE A 1 -19.10 -30.06 2.31
C PHE A 1 -20.60 -29.96 2.03
N ASP A 2 -21.06 -30.07 0.79
CA ASP A 2 -22.45 -29.80 0.42
C ASP A 2 -23.48 -30.80 0.97
N SER A 3 -23.05 -31.96 1.45
CA SER A 3 -23.91 -32.98 2.09
C SER A 3 -23.60 -33.17 3.58
N PHE A 4 -22.85 -32.28 4.17
CA PHE A 4 -22.49 -32.36 5.59
C PHE A 4 -23.60 -31.76 6.45
N ASN A 5 -23.97 -32.43 7.53
CA ASN A 5 -25.01 -31.99 8.46
C ASN A 5 -24.52 -32.19 9.90
N ALA A 6 -24.19 -31.10 10.57
CA ALA A 6 -23.60 -31.13 11.90
C ALA A 6 -24.26 -30.13 12.83
N GLN A 7 -24.42 -30.51 14.10
CA GLN A 7 -24.92 -29.63 15.16
C GLN A 7 -23.82 -28.82 15.84
N PHE A 8 -22.62 -29.36 15.89
CA PHE A 8 -21.43 -28.72 16.41
C PHE A 8 -20.31 -28.74 15.37
N ILE A 9 -19.69 -27.60 15.16
CA ILE A 9 -18.57 -27.42 14.23
C ILE A 9 -17.47 -26.68 14.98
N HIS A 10 -16.26 -27.22 14.92
CA HIS A 10 -15.05 -26.54 15.35
C HIS A 10 -14.17 -26.26 14.13
N LEU A 11 -13.90 -24.99 13.89
CA LEU A 11 -12.97 -24.52 12.88
C LEU A 11 -11.73 -24.00 13.63
N ASP A 12 -10.66 -24.76 13.54
CA ASP A 12 -9.40 -24.42 14.15
C ASP A 12 -8.44 -23.82 13.13
N GLU A 13 -7.54 -22.95 13.60
CA GLU A 13 -6.52 -22.26 12.78
C GLU A 13 -7.16 -21.52 11.57
N LEU A 14 -8.15 -20.66 11.84
CA LEU A 14 -8.86 -19.92 10.79
C LEU A 14 -7.92 -19.10 9.91
N GLU A 15 -6.77 -18.70 10.42
CA GLU A 15 -5.75 -17.96 9.68
C GLU A 15 -5.16 -18.73 8.49
N LEU A 16 -5.34 -20.04 8.45
CA LEU A 16 -4.90 -20.88 7.33
C LEU A 16 -5.97 -20.98 6.21
N TYR A 17 -7.19 -20.50 6.46
CA TYR A 17 -8.27 -20.56 5.49
C TYR A 17 -8.10 -19.44 4.45
N LYS A 18 -8.04 -19.81 3.17
CA LYS A 18 -7.87 -18.86 2.07
C LYS A 18 -9.05 -17.90 1.87
N ASN A 19 -10.26 -18.34 2.28
CA ASN A 19 -11.51 -17.57 2.14
C ASN A 19 -12.56 -18.09 3.14
N ASP A 20 -13.72 -17.45 3.15
CA ASP A 20 -14.86 -17.77 4.02
C ASP A 20 -15.71 -18.97 3.57
N ILE A 21 -15.46 -19.53 2.37
CA ILE A 21 -16.29 -20.59 1.77
C ILE A 21 -16.48 -21.79 2.71
N PRO A 22 -15.45 -22.34 3.37
CA PRO A 22 -15.64 -23.44 4.30
C PRO A 22 -16.54 -23.08 5.48
N TYR A 23 -16.33 -21.90 6.06
CA TYR A 23 -17.14 -21.39 7.17
C TYR A 23 -18.60 -21.24 6.77
N THR A 24 -18.86 -20.59 5.63
CA THR A 24 -20.22 -20.30 5.15
C THR A 24 -20.97 -21.58 4.81
N ARG A 25 -20.36 -22.52 4.11
CA ARG A 25 -20.99 -23.81 3.77
C ARG A 25 -21.31 -24.64 5.02
N LEU A 26 -20.38 -24.70 5.96
CA LEU A 26 -20.61 -25.43 7.20
C LEU A 26 -21.69 -24.77 8.07
N ARG A 27 -21.69 -23.44 8.19
CA ARG A 27 -22.75 -22.69 8.86
C ARG A 27 -24.12 -22.96 8.25
N ASP A 28 -24.18 -22.98 6.91
CA ASP A 28 -25.43 -23.25 6.19
C ASP A 28 -25.93 -24.68 6.39
N SER A 29 -25.03 -25.67 6.53
CA SER A 29 -25.39 -27.04 6.80
C SER A 29 -26.06 -27.25 8.18
N MET A 30 -25.90 -26.29 9.10
CA MET A 30 -26.50 -26.33 10.44
C MET A 30 -27.91 -25.78 10.50
N LYS A 31 -28.50 -25.30 9.39
CA LYS A 31 -29.82 -24.64 9.40
C LYS A 31 -30.95 -25.53 9.94
N ALA A 32 -30.81 -26.84 9.79
CA ALA A 32 -31.81 -27.82 10.25
C ALA A 32 -31.82 -27.99 11.79
N PHE A 33 -30.80 -27.50 12.49
CA PHE A 33 -30.68 -27.70 13.95
C PHE A 33 -31.13 -26.46 14.73
N THR A 34 -31.93 -26.66 15.78
CA THR A 34 -32.32 -25.62 16.72
C THR A 34 -31.15 -25.24 17.66
N ASN A 35 -30.53 -26.25 18.26
CA ASN A 35 -29.33 -26.10 19.10
C ASN A 35 -28.09 -26.37 18.24
N LYS A 36 -27.35 -25.32 17.96
CA LYS A 36 -26.16 -25.41 17.10
C LYS A 36 -25.06 -24.48 17.60
N LEU A 37 -23.82 -24.90 17.45
CA LEU A 37 -22.65 -24.12 17.84
C LEU A 37 -21.56 -24.22 16.78
N ILE A 38 -21.02 -23.08 16.40
CA ILE A 38 -19.77 -22.99 15.67
C ILE A 38 -18.73 -22.38 16.61
N LEU A 39 -17.65 -23.11 16.85
CA LEU A 39 -16.48 -22.64 17.57
C LEU A 39 -15.39 -22.34 16.54
N CYS A 40 -14.85 -21.13 16.57
CA CYS A 40 -13.70 -20.72 15.75
C CYS A 40 -12.54 -20.39 16.69
N THR A 41 -11.40 -21.02 16.44
CA THR A 41 -10.14 -20.75 17.17
C THR A 41 -9.05 -20.41 16.19
N PHE A 42 -8.28 -19.37 16.47
CA PHE A 42 -7.21 -18.94 15.60
C PHE A 42 -6.24 -17.97 16.30
N THR A 43 -5.05 -17.89 15.76
CA THR A 43 -4.07 -16.86 16.09
C THR A 43 -3.98 -15.85 14.94
N ALA A 44 -3.23 -14.78 15.14
CA ALA A 44 -2.98 -13.84 14.06
C ALA A 44 -2.11 -14.52 12.99
N GLY A 45 -2.57 -14.45 11.77
CA GLY A 45 -1.86 -14.97 10.59
C GLY A 45 -1.06 -13.89 9.86
N ASP A 46 -0.57 -14.33 8.70
CA ASP A 46 0.26 -13.51 7.80
C ASP A 46 -0.57 -12.63 6.86
N ASP A 47 -1.86 -12.86 6.78
CA ASP A 47 -2.79 -12.15 5.90
C ASP A 47 -3.69 -11.23 6.74
N GLY A 48 -3.26 -9.97 6.85
CA GLY A 48 -4.00 -8.93 7.58
C GLY A 48 -5.34 -8.55 6.93
N LEU A 49 -5.61 -9.00 5.70
CA LEU A 49 -6.86 -8.80 4.97
C LEU A 49 -7.61 -10.11 4.75
N GLY A 50 -7.05 -11.23 5.20
CA GLY A 50 -7.63 -12.56 5.04
C GLY A 50 -8.89 -12.77 5.87
N PHE A 51 -9.53 -13.92 5.67
CA PHE A 51 -10.79 -14.28 6.33
C PHE A 51 -10.70 -14.21 7.87
N ALA A 52 -9.60 -14.69 8.46
CA ALA A 52 -9.41 -14.62 9.92
C ALA A 52 -9.30 -13.19 10.43
N ALA A 53 -8.57 -12.32 9.72
CA ALA A 53 -8.44 -10.90 10.08
C ALA A 53 -9.80 -10.18 10.05
N GLN A 54 -10.60 -10.42 9.02
CA GLN A 54 -11.96 -9.87 8.94
C GLN A 54 -12.88 -10.40 10.03
N LYS A 55 -12.77 -11.70 10.35
CA LYS A 55 -13.49 -12.26 11.50
C LYS A 55 -13.08 -11.57 12.79
N ARG A 56 -11.80 -11.35 13.03
CA ARG A 56 -11.29 -10.62 14.19
C ARG A 56 -11.87 -9.19 14.24
N ASP A 57 -11.83 -8.46 13.13
CA ASP A 57 -12.35 -7.09 13.06
C ASP A 57 -13.86 -7.02 13.35
N TYR A 58 -14.62 -7.97 12.81
CA TYR A 58 -16.04 -8.07 13.10
C TYR A 58 -16.30 -8.37 14.58
N MET A 59 -15.55 -9.30 15.16
CA MET A 59 -15.64 -9.66 16.57
C MET A 59 -15.25 -8.48 17.47
N GLU A 60 -14.23 -7.72 17.13
CA GLU A 60 -13.83 -6.51 17.84
C GLU A 60 -14.93 -5.43 17.82
N LYS A 61 -15.61 -5.26 16.67
CA LYS A 61 -16.77 -4.36 16.56
C LYS A 61 -17.93 -4.81 17.46
N ILE A 62 -18.17 -6.11 17.61
CA ILE A 62 -19.16 -6.64 18.57
C ILE A 62 -18.74 -6.32 20.00
N LEU A 63 -17.48 -6.57 20.39
CA LEU A 63 -16.96 -6.26 21.73
C LEU A 63 -17.05 -4.76 22.06
N ARG A 64 -16.85 -3.90 21.08
CA ARG A 64 -16.97 -2.44 21.22
C ARG A 64 -18.41 -1.94 21.19
N GLY A 65 -19.38 -2.81 20.92
CA GLY A 65 -20.81 -2.45 20.82
C GLY A 65 -21.16 -1.62 19.57
N THR A 66 -20.27 -1.55 18.56
CA THR A 66 -20.54 -0.86 17.28
C THR A 66 -21.36 -1.71 16.33
N VAL A 67 -21.34 -3.02 16.50
CA VAL A 67 -22.22 -3.97 15.82
C VAL A 67 -23.16 -4.58 16.85
N THR A 68 -24.48 -4.44 16.61
CA THR A 68 -25.55 -4.92 17.47
C THR A 68 -26.56 -5.73 16.65
N GLY A 69 -27.41 -6.49 17.34
CA GLY A 69 -28.50 -7.27 16.73
C GLY A 69 -28.38 -8.76 17.03
N VAL A 70 -29.30 -9.53 16.47
CA VAL A 70 -29.50 -10.96 16.81
C VAL A 70 -28.22 -11.80 16.61
N ASP A 71 -27.43 -11.53 15.61
CA ASP A 71 -26.20 -12.26 15.36
C ASP A 71 -25.13 -11.90 16.40
N ALA A 72 -24.98 -10.61 16.71
CA ALA A 72 -24.08 -10.14 17.75
C ALA A 72 -24.46 -10.69 19.14
N ASP A 73 -25.74 -10.70 19.48
CA ASP A 73 -26.26 -11.21 20.76
C ASP A 73 -26.04 -12.72 20.93
N ARG A 74 -25.86 -13.45 19.85
CA ARG A 74 -25.58 -14.90 19.84
C ARG A 74 -24.10 -15.22 19.70
N THR A 75 -23.26 -14.23 19.59
CA THR A 75 -21.83 -14.38 19.34
C THR A 75 -21.07 -14.14 20.65
N HIS A 76 -20.37 -15.17 21.13
CA HIS A 76 -19.39 -15.02 22.21
C HIS A 76 -18.02 -14.78 21.63
N VAL A 77 -17.32 -13.77 22.16
CA VAL A 77 -15.97 -13.40 21.71
C VAL A 77 -15.02 -13.40 22.89
N PHE A 78 -13.91 -14.10 22.72
CA PHE A 78 -12.74 -13.98 23.57
C PHE A 78 -11.55 -13.54 22.71
N LEU A 79 -10.98 -12.38 23.00
CA LEU A 79 -9.88 -11.81 22.23
C LEU A 79 -8.73 -11.44 23.17
N ALA A 80 -7.58 -12.10 23.02
CA ALA A 80 -6.34 -11.78 23.69
C ALA A 80 -5.30 -11.35 22.64
N GLN A 81 -4.95 -10.08 22.63
CA GLN A 81 -3.97 -9.50 21.70
C GLN A 81 -3.21 -8.35 22.34
N ALA A 82 -2.02 -8.06 21.84
CA ALA A 82 -1.25 -6.90 22.29
C ALA A 82 -2.03 -5.60 22.02
N PRO A 83 -2.12 -4.68 22.98
CA PRO A 83 -2.68 -3.35 22.73
C PRO A 83 -1.79 -2.55 21.77
N GLU A 84 -2.42 -1.67 20.99
CA GLU A 84 -1.75 -0.67 20.17
C GLU A 84 -1.76 0.67 20.88
N GLU A 85 -0.68 1.41 20.74
CA GLU A 85 -0.61 2.81 21.12
C GLU A 85 -1.48 3.66 20.15
N PRO A 86 -1.83 4.91 20.52
CA PRO A 86 -2.64 5.78 19.66
C PRO A 86 -2.05 6.04 18.28
N ASP A 87 -0.74 5.88 18.09
CA ASP A 87 -0.02 6.01 16.82
C ASP A 87 0.04 4.69 16.03
N GLY A 88 -0.61 3.63 16.53
CA GLY A 88 -0.62 2.30 15.92
C GLY A 88 0.61 1.45 16.24
N SER A 89 1.59 1.98 16.98
CA SER A 89 2.76 1.22 17.41
C SER A 89 2.43 0.24 18.52
N ILE A 90 3.29 -0.77 18.71
CA ILE A 90 3.19 -1.74 19.81
C ILE A 90 4.49 -1.70 20.59
N ASP A 91 4.41 -1.38 21.87
CA ASP A 91 5.55 -1.47 22.78
C ASP A 91 5.83 -2.95 23.12
N PHE A 92 6.37 -3.66 22.12
CA PHE A 92 6.56 -5.11 22.19
C PHE A 92 7.68 -5.56 23.14
N MET A 93 8.44 -4.62 23.72
CA MET A 93 9.41 -4.92 24.76
C MET A 93 8.77 -4.93 26.15
N ASN A 94 7.54 -4.45 26.30
CA ASN A 94 6.86 -4.27 27.57
C ASN A 94 6.19 -5.57 28.04
N PRO A 95 6.55 -6.10 29.22
CA PRO A 95 5.91 -7.29 29.78
C PRO A 95 4.40 -7.19 29.99
N ALA A 96 3.87 -5.96 30.18
CA ALA A 96 2.43 -5.76 30.30
C ALA A 96 1.72 -6.04 28.96
N VAL A 97 2.33 -5.70 27.84
CA VAL A 97 1.86 -6.01 26.49
C VAL A 97 1.89 -7.52 26.25
N HIS A 98 2.96 -8.20 26.67
CA HIS A 98 3.04 -9.66 26.61
C HIS A 98 1.91 -10.34 27.36
N ARG A 99 1.62 -9.85 28.58
CA ARG A 99 0.53 -10.37 29.43
C ARG A 99 -0.84 -10.14 28.81
N ALA A 100 -1.07 -9.00 28.20
CA ALA A 100 -2.35 -8.69 27.54
C ALA A 100 -2.64 -9.64 26.35
N ALA A 101 -1.60 -10.02 25.60
CA ALA A 101 -1.71 -10.95 24.50
C ALA A 101 -1.81 -12.43 24.93
N ASN A 102 -1.36 -12.75 26.15
CA ASN A 102 -1.20 -14.13 26.61
C ASN A 102 -1.82 -14.34 27.97
N PRO A 103 -3.06 -14.85 28.07
CA PRO A 103 -3.72 -15.13 29.35
C PRO A 103 -2.95 -16.09 30.26
N ALA A 104 -2.12 -16.96 29.69
CA ALA A 104 -1.29 -17.90 30.43
C ALA A 104 0.12 -17.37 30.77
N TYR A 105 0.37 -16.06 30.59
CA TYR A 105 1.63 -15.42 30.92
C TYR A 105 1.96 -15.51 32.41
N GLY A 106 3.14 -16.04 32.71
CA GLY A 106 3.57 -16.30 34.09
C GLY A 106 3.02 -17.61 34.68
N ILE A 107 2.26 -18.39 33.92
CA ILE A 107 1.76 -19.73 34.32
C ILE A 107 2.43 -20.81 33.46
N THR A 108 2.04 -20.91 32.19
CA THR A 108 2.65 -21.86 31.23
C THR A 108 3.61 -21.17 30.27
N ILE A 109 3.43 -19.87 30.05
CA ILE A 109 4.33 -19.03 29.25
C ILE A 109 5.24 -18.29 30.21
N ARG A 110 6.54 -18.62 30.17
CA ARG A 110 7.51 -17.97 31.07
C ARG A 110 7.86 -16.58 30.59
N PRO A 111 7.86 -15.59 31.51
CA PRO A 111 8.21 -14.22 31.18
C PRO A 111 9.59 -14.07 30.53
N GLU A 112 10.58 -14.84 30.99
CA GLU A 112 11.94 -14.80 30.49
C GLU A 112 12.04 -15.22 29.02
N ASP A 113 11.26 -16.24 28.61
CA ASP A 113 11.24 -16.71 27.22
C ASP A 113 10.61 -15.65 26.31
N MET A 114 9.57 -14.96 26.78
CA MET A 114 8.91 -13.90 26.02
C MET A 114 9.84 -12.66 25.85
N ILE A 115 10.56 -12.29 26.90
CA ILE A 115 11.51 -11.18 26.85
C ILE A 115 12.65 -11.51 25.87
N ALA A 116 13.23 -12.73 25.97
CA ALA A 116 14.28 -13.17 25.06
C ALA A 116 13.81 -13.18 23.60
N ALA A 117 12.57 -13.60 23.34
CA ALA A 117 12.00 -13.58 22.00
C ALA A 117 11.78 -12.13 21.48
N ALA A 118 11.36 -11.20 22.36
CA ALA A 118 11.21 -9.80 22.04
C ALA A 118 12.56 -9.14 21.72
N GLU A 119 13.61 -9.44 22.50
CA GLU A 119 14.98 -8.95 22.24
C GLU A 119 15.51 -9.48 20.89
N GLN A 120 15.27 -10.75 20.58
CA GLN A 120 15.63 -11.30 19.28
C GLN A 120 14.86 -10.63 18.13
N ALA A 121 13.56 -10.37 18.33
CA ALA A 121 12.73 -9.66 17.35
C ALA A 121 13.17 -8.20 17.16
N GLN A 122 13.72 -7.56 18.20
CA GLN A 122 14.29 -6.24 18.12
C GLN A 122 15.61 -6.25 17.32
N ALA A 123 16.48 -7.20 17.61
CA ALA A 123 17.77 -7.32 16.96
C ALA A 123 17.69 -7.82 15.51
N GLN A 124 16.66 -8.62 15.20
CA GLN A 124 16.48 -9.26 13.89
C GLN A 124 15.08 -9.02 13.34
N PRO A 125 14.89 -8.04 12.44
CA PRO A 125 13.57 -7.69 11.86
C PRO A 125 12.82 -8.89 11.25
N ARG A 126 13.53 -9.88 10.72
CA ARG A 126 12.93 -11.14 10.22
C ARG A 126 12.12 -11.89 11.27
N LEU A 127 12.57 -11.89 12.52
CA LEU A 127 11.91 -12.58 13.62
C LEU A 127 10.76 -11.79 14.23
N ARG A 128 10.72 -10.47 13.98
CA ARG A 128 9.68 -9.58 14.50
C ARG A 128 8.27 -10.04 14.10
N LYS A 129 8.12 -10.48 12.87
CA LYS A 129 6.85 -11.01 12.38
C LYS A 129 6.32 -12.17 13.20
N GLU A 130 7.14 -13.21 13.29
CA GLU A 130 6.74 -14.40 14.01
C GLU A 130 6.40 -14.07 15.47
N PHE A 131 7.16 -13.17 16.08
CA PHE A 131 6.89 -12.69 17.41
C PHE A 131 5.55 -11.94 17.49
N PHE A 132 5.25 -11.04 16.54
CA PHE A 132 3.99 -10.30 16.52
C PHE A 132 2.79 -11.21 16.25
N THR A 133 2.87 -12.11 15.30
CA THR A 133 1.75 -13.00 14.97
C THR A 133 1.53 -14.06 16.04
N ARG A 134 2.57 -14.77 16.44
CA ARG A 134 2.45 -15.95 17.33
C ARG A 134 2.48 -15.61 18.81
N SER A 135 3.26 -14.59 19.21
CA SER A 135 3.42 -14.23 20.63
C SER A 135 2.58 -13.07 21.07
N LEU A 136 2.27 -12.13 20.17
CA LEU A 136 1.46 -10.95 20.48
C LEU A 136 0.05 -11.00 19.88
N ASN A 137 -0.27 -12.03 19.12
CA ASN A 137 -1.55 -12.25 18.47
C ASN A 137 -2.02 -11.04 17.63
N ARG A 138 -1.07 -10.45 16.87
CA ARG A 138 -1.35 -9.32 15.99
C ARG A 138 -1.18 -9.73 14.54
N PHE A 139 -2.21 -9.47 13.76
CA PHE A 139 -2.09 -9.60 12.32
C PHE A 139 -1.08 -8.57 11.83
N VAL A 140 -0.01 -9.04 11.28
CA VAL A 140 1.00 -8.18 10.67
C VAL A 140 0.69 -8.15 9.19
N SER A 141 0.27 -6.99 8.70
CA SER A 141 0.09 -6.78 7.27
C SER A 141 1.37 -7.22 6.57
N SER A 142 1.23 -8.33 5.92
CA SER A 142 2.19 -9.05 5.10
C SER A 142 3.68 -8.69 5.22
N PHE A 143 4.43 -9.62 5.71
CA PHE A 143 5.90 -9.66 5.60
C PHE A 143 6.43 -10.00 4.19
N LYS A 144 5.53 -10.15 3.27
CA LYS A 144 5.85 -10.07 1.87
C LYS A 144 5.90 -8.61 1.41
N ALA A 145 5.30 -7.68 2.15
CA ALA A 145 5.44 -6.27 1.91
C ALA A 145 6.90 -5.86 2.17
N TRP A 146 7.48 -5.19 1.21
CA TRP A 146 8.82 -4.63 1.33
C TRP A 146 8.87 -3.46 2.32
N PHE A 147 7.79 -2.68 2.36
CA PHE A 147 7.72 -1.44 3.13
C PHE A 147 7.09 -1.65 4.51
N ASP A 148 7.61 -0.94 5.49
CA ASP A 148 6.89 -0.65 6.72
C ASP A 148 5.92 0.51 6.47
N VAL A 149 4.64 0.21 6.34
CA VAL A 149 3.58 1.22 6.07
C VAL A 149 3.54 2.29 7.16
N GLU A 150 3.91 1.95 8.39
CA GLU A 150 3.96 2.91 9.49
C GLU A 150 5.07 3.96 9.32
N GLU A 151 6.16 3.64 8.64
CA GLU A 151 7.15 4.66 8.24
C GLU A 151 6.55 5.66 7.26
N PHE A 152 5.75 5.20 6.31
CA PHE A 152 5.04 6.03 5.35
C PHE A 152 4.04 6.96 6.05
N ARG A 153 3.20 6.39 6.93
CA ARG A 153 2.22 7.15 7.72
C ARG A 153 2.87 8.17 8.64
N ARG A 154 3.95 7.81 9.33
CA ARG A 154 4.70 8.74 10.20
C ARG A 154 5.29 9.90 9.40
N SER A 155 5.76 9.65 8.19
CA SER A 155 6.25 10.70 7.32
C SER A 155 5.10 11.61 6.88
N ASP A 156 4.02 11.05 6.37
CA ASP A 156 2.87 11.77 5.83
C ASP A 156 2.17 12.65 6.88
N ARG A 157 1.94 12.12 8.08
CA ARG A 157 1.28 12.84 9.20
C ARG A 157 2.04 14.04 9.73
N ARG A 158 3.29 14.26 9.32
CA ARG A 158 4.06 15.47 9.66
C ARG A 158 3.54 16.69 8.91
N TYR A 159 2.79 16.49 7.86
CA TYR A 159 2.36 17.52 6.93
C TYR A 159 0.83 17.52 6.79
N SER A 160 0.27 18.72 6.53
CA SER A 160 -1.17 18.91 6.38
C SER A 160 -1.49 19.96 5.30
N TRP A 161 -0.66 20.02 4.24
CA TRP A 161 -0.86 20.97 3.17
C TRP A 161 -2.12 20.64 2.36
N THR A 162 -2.89 21.67 2.07
CA THR A 162 -4.01 21.57 1.13
C THR A 162 -3.51 21.51 -0.32
N GLN A 163 -4.39 21.14 -1.25
CA GLN A 163 -4.02 21.17 -2.67
C GLN A 163 -3.67 22.61 -3.13
N GLU A 164 -4.30 23.64 -2.56
CA GLU A 164 -3.99 25.05 -2.80
C GLU A 164 -2.56 25.41 -2.36
N ASP A 165 -2.14 24.91 -1.21
CA ASP A 165 -0.78 25.11 -0.72
C ASP A 165 0.22 24.41 -1.64
N LEU A 166 -0.05 23.16 -2.01
CA LEU A 166 0.80 22.39 -2.89
C LEU A 166 0.96 23.00 -4.27
N ALA A 167 -0.11 23.58 -4.83
CA ALA A 167 -0.05 24.28 -6.11
C ALA A 167 0.88 25.50 -6.09
N LYS A 168 1.11 26.10 -4.90
CA LYS A 168 2.00 27.27 -4.70
C LYS A 168 3.41 26.85 -4.32
N LEU A 169 3.55 25.83 -3.43
CA LEU A 169 4.80 25.43 -2.82
C LEU A 169 5.67 24.60 -3.77
N VAL A 170 5.05 23.76 -4.60
CA VAL A 170 5.77 22.89 -5.52
C VAL A 170 6.01 23.60 -6.85
N PRO A 171 7.27 23.86 -7.22
CA PRO A 171 7.59 24.65 -8.42
C PRO A 171 7.29 23.92 -9.72
N ALA A 172 7.33 22.59 -9.73
CA ALA A 172 7.07 21.78 -10.91
C ALA A 172 6.54 20.40 -10.54
N TRP A 173 5.59 19.91 -11.32
CA TRP A 173 4.98 18.59 -11.17
C TRP A 173 5.27 17.69 -12.34
N PHE A 174 5.41 16.40 -12.07
CA PHE A 174 5.63 15.34 -13.03
C PHE A 174 4.56 14.28 -12.86
N GLY A 175 3.99 13.81 -13.97
CA GLY A 175 2.91 12.83 -13.91
C GLY A 175 3.36 11.43 -14.27
N GLY A 176 2.71 10.45 -13.67
CA GLY A 176 2.78 9.04 -14.04
C GLY A 176 1.37 8.45 -14.06
N ALA A 177 1.16 7.39 -14.84
CA ALA A 177 -0.09 6.65 -14.81
C ALA A 177 0.16 5.16 -15.03
N ASP A 178 -0.58 4.34 -14.31
CA ASP A 178 -0.72 2.91 -14.56
C ASP A 178 -2.14 2.62 -15.03
N LEU A 179 -2.25 2.12 -16.26
CA LEU A 179 -3.53 2.00 -16.97
C LEU A 179 -3.90 0.53 -17.10
N SER A 180 -4.93 0.13 -16.40
CA SER A 180 -5.53 -1.20 -16.57
C SER A 180 -6.42 -1.27 -17.83
N LYS A 181 -6.59 -2.47 -18.38
CA LYS A 181 -7.48 -2.69 -19.54
C LYS A 181 -8.86 -3.16 -19.16
N LEU A 182 -8.99 -4.02 -18.18
CA LEU A 182 -10.24 -4.69 -17.80
C LEU A 182 -10.17 -5.07 -16.30
N HIS A 183 -11.18 -4.67 -15.54
CA HIS A 183 -11.41 -5.15 -14.17
C HIS A 183 -10.25 -4.99 -13.17
N ASP A 184 -9.32 -4.07 -13.44
CA ASP A 184 -8.21 -3.75 -12.56
C ASP A 184 -8.21 -2.25 -12.22
N LEU A 185 -7.51 -1.86 -11.15
CA LEU A 185 -7.39 -0.48 -10.74
C LEU A 185 -6.59 0.30 -11.80
N THR A 186 -7.10 1.44 -12.23
CA THR A 186 -6.35 2.41 -13.01
C THR A 186 -5.93 3.53 -12.09
N ALA A 187 -4.70 3.98 -12.17
CA ALA A 187 -4.18 5.03 -11.31
C ALA A 187 -3.36 6.08 -12.08
N ALA A 188 -3.41 7.30 -11.56
CA ALA A 188 -2.52 8.38 -11.97
C ALA A 188 -1.97 9.07 -10.73
N CYS A 189 -0.76 9.58 -10.82
CA CYS A 189 -0.12 10.30 -9.75
C CYS A 189 0.67 11.49 -10.28
N LEU A 190 0.69 12.59 -9.51
CA LEU A 190 1.66 13.66 -9.67
C LEU A 190 2.74 13.53 -8.62
N ALA A 191 3.99 13.74 -8.99
CA ALA A 191 5.13 13.85 -8.08
C ALA A 191 5.77 15.24 -8.22
N GLY A 192 6.12 15.83 -7.09
CA GLY A 192 6.83 17.10 -7.04
C GLY A 192 7.58 17.23 -5.72
N GLU A 193 8.43 18.23 -5.58
CA GLU A 193 9.18 18.45 -4.34
C GLU A 193 8.96 19.85 -3.79
N ILE A 194 8.83 19.91 -2.46
CA ILE A 194 8.85 21.16 -1.71
C ILE A 194 10.25 21.31 -1.13
N PRO A 195 10.96 22.43 -1.41
CA PRO A 195 12.27 22.67 -0.81
C PRO A 195 12.23 22.56 0.72
N ALA A 196 13.21 21.92 1.33
CA ALA A 196 13.28 21.69 2.77
C ALA A 196 13.05 22.95 3.61
N LYS A 197 13.61 24.09 3.16
CA LYS A 197 13.40 25.39 3.83
C LYS A 197 11.95 25.87 3.78
N ALA A 198 11.22 25.58 2.70
CA ALA A 198 9.82 25.97 2.55
C ALA A 198 8.86 25.00 3.29
N ALA A 199 9.31 23.77 3.52
CA ALA A 199 8.59 22.74 4.26
C ALA A 199 8.84 22.78 5.78
N ALA A 200 9.79 23.61 6.27
CA ALA A 200 10.12 23.71 7.68
C ALA A 200 8.98 24.31 8.50
N CYS A 201 8.69 23.71 9.66
CA CYS A 201 7.79 24.22 10.67
C CYS A 201 8.53 24.36 12.02
N PRO A 202 7.96 25.04 13.04
CA PRO A 202 8.63 25.27 14.31
C PRO A 202 9.12 24.00 15.00
N GLU A 203 8.43 22.89 14.80
CA GLU A 203 8.69 21.60 15.46
C GLU A 203 9.53 20.64 14.61
N TRP A 204 9.64 20.91 13.30
CA TRP A 204 10.30 20.01 12.36
C TRP A 204 10.95 20.73 11.19
N THR A 205 12.23 20.46 10.97
CA THR A 205 12.94 20.87 9.76
C THR A 205 13.29 19.62 8.96
N PRO A 206 12.72 19.43 7.76
CA PRO A 206 13.07 18.28 6.93
C PRO A 206 14.57 18.28 6.59
N PRO A 207 15.25 17.13 6.68
CA PRO A 207 16.67 17.03 6.30
C PRO A 207 16.91 17.18 4.80
N GLU A 208 15.89 16.91 3.98
CA GLU A 208 15.91 17.03 2.53
C GLU A 208 14.60 17.63 2.01
N ASP A 209 14.54 17.92 0.71
CA ASP A 209 13.31 18.35 0.05
C ASP A 209 12.21 17.29 0.21
N VAL A 210 10.98 17.73 0.45
CA VAL A 210 9.87 16.84 0.72
C VAL A 210 9.23 16.40 -0.58
N LEU A 211 9.28 15.09 -0.85
CA LEU A 211 8.57 14.49 -1.98
C LEU A 211 7.07 14.51 -1.70
N VAL A 212 6.31 15.09 -2.60
CA VAL A 212 4.85 15.14 -2.55
C VAL A 212 4.27 14.30 -3.67
N LEU A 213 3.37 13.39 -3.33
CA LEU A 213 2.63 12.53 -4.25
C LEU A 213 1.15 12.89 -4.19
N VAL A 214 0.53 13.13 -5.35
CA VAL A 214 -0.91 13.42 -5.46
C VAL A 214 -1.56 12.33 -6.29
N PRO A 215 -2.01 11.22 -5.68
CA PRO A 215 -2.62 10.11 -6.39
C PRO A 215 -4.10 10.35 -6.68
N HIS A 216 -4.62 9.67 -7.70
CA HIS A 216 -6.04 9.48 -7.96
C HIS A 216 -6.24 8.16 -8.71
N CYS A 217 -7.36 7.48 -8.49
CA CYS A 217 -7.60 6.19 -9.11
C CYS A 217 -9.03 6.04 -9.65
N TRP A 218 -9.23 5.01 -10.47
CA TRP A 218 -10.51 4.69 -11.12
C TRP A 218 -10.75 3.20 -11.09
N PHE A 219 -12.02 2.83 -10.89
CA PHE A 219 -12.46 1.44 -11.00
C PHE A 219 -13.87 1.39 -11.59
N PRO A 220 -14.14 0.63 -12.68
CA PRO A 220 -15.48 0.56 -13.27
C PRO A 220 -16.52 0.06 -12.26
N ILE A 221 -17.64 0.78 -12.10
CA ILE A 221 -18.68 0.45 -11.11
C ILE A 221 -19.28 -0.94 -11.32
N THR A 222 -19.39 -1.38 -12.58
CA THR A 222 -19.94 -2.71 -12.93
C THR A 222 -19.09 -3.87 -12.39
N ALA A 223 -17.78 -3.63 -12.19
CA ALA A 223 -16.87 -4.61 -11.62
C ALA A 223 -16.61 -4.36 -10.12
N ALA A 224 -16.92 -3.17 -9.61
CA ALA A 224 -16.57 -2.77 -8.25
C ALA A 224 -17.29 -3.60 -7.19
N THR A 225 -18.59 -3.87 -7.36
CA THR A 225 -19.39 -4.63 -6.39
C THR A 225 -18.86 -6.07 -6.27
N GLU A 226 -18.60 -6.71 -7.41
CA GLU A 226 -18.10 -8.08 -7.44
C GLU A 226 -16.67 -8.19 -6.90
N LYS A 227 -15.82 -7.22 -7.25
CA LYS A 227 -14.40 -7.20 -6.88
C LYS A 227 -14.14 -6.68 -5.47
N ALA A 228 -14.92 -5.71 -4.99
CA ALA A 228 -14.81 -5.25 -3.62
C ALA A 228 -15.05 -6.39 -2.62
N ASP A 229 -16.04 -7.24 -2.88
CA ASP A 229 -16.32 -8.41 -2.05
C ASP A 229 -15.30 -9.54 -2.22
N GLN A 230 -14.84 -9.79 -3.45
CA GLN A 230 -13.89 -10.86 -3.74
C GLN A 230 -12.47 -10.55 -3.30
N ASP A 231 -12.00 -9.33 -3.60
CA ASP A 231 -10.64 -8.89 -3.36
C ASP A 231 -10.51 -8.08 -2.06
N GLN A 232 -11.64 -7.76 -1.40
CA GLN A 232 -11.73 -7.05 -0.12
C GLN A 232 -11.08 -5.66 -0.14
N ILE A 233 -11.21 -4.98 -1.28
CA ILE A 233 -10.70 -3.63 -1.47
C ILE A 233 -11.78 -2.65 -1.02
N PRO A 234 -11.48 -1.63 -0.20
CA PRO A 234 -12.46 -0.66 0.30
C PRO A 234 -12.82 0.41 -0.76
N LEU A 235 -13.20 -0.04 -1.98
CA LEU A 235 -13.43 0.84 -3.13
C LEU A 235 -14.49 1.92 -2.86
N PHE A 236 -15.58 1.56 -2.17
CA PHE A 236 -16.66 2.52 -1.88
C PHE A 236 -16.23 3.58 -0.86
N GLY A 237 -15.41 3.21 0.14
CA GLY A 237 -14.82 4.17 1.07
C GLY A 237 -13.92 5.17 0.34
N TRP A 238 -13.05 4.69 -0.54
CA TRP A 238 -12.19 5.55 -1.35
C TRP A 238 -12.96 6.49 -2.29
N GLN A 239 -14.14 6.05 -2.76
CA GLN A 239 -15.03 6.90 -3.56
C GLN A 239 -15.65 8.01 -2.71
N GLU A 240 -16.14 7.68 -1.51
CA GLU A 240 -16.70 8.67 -0.57
C GLU A 240 -15.67 9.72 -0.18
N ASP A 241 -14.42 9.32 0.03
CA ASP A 241 -13.30 10.19 0.38
C ASP A 241 -12.72 10.97 -0.83
N GLY A 242 -13.21 10.68 -2.05
CA GLY A 242 -12.82 11.39 -3.26
C GLY A 242 -11.50 10.95 -3.89
N TRP A 243 -10.95 9.82 -3.47
CA TRP A 243 -9.73 9.24 -4.04
C TRP A 243 -9.98 8.38 -5.29
N LEU A 244 -11.20 7.88 -5.43
CA LEU A 244 -11.59 6.96 -6.48
C LEU A 244 -12.81 7.50 -7.24
N ASP A 245 -12.73 7.50 -8.57
CA ASP A 245 -13.90 7.69 -9.44
C ASP A 245 -14.36 6.31 -9.98
N MET A 246 -15.69 6.06 -9.95
CA MET A 246 -16.31 4.84 -10.47
C MET A 246 -17.13 5.15 -11.72
N PRO A 247 -16.54 5.12 -12.93
CA PRO A 247 -17.30 5.36 -14.16
C PRO A 247 -18.30 4.23 -14.43
N GLU A 248 -19.48 4.61 -14.95
CA GLU A 248 -20.56 3.68 -15.35
C GLU A 248 -20.26 2.95 -16.68
N SER A 249 -19.04 2.57 -16.89
CA SER A 249 -18.57 1.91 -18.11
C SER A 249 -18.10 0.49 -17.78
N PRO A 250 -18.32 -0.50 -18.66
CA PRO A 250 -17.82 -1.86 -18.47
C PRO A 250 -16.28 -1.94 -18.58
N SER A 251 -15.63 -0.92 -19.11
CA SER A 251 -14.19 -0.82 -19.23
C SER A 251 -13.71 0.61 -18.96
N MET A 252 -12.46 0.74 -18.57
CA MET A 252 -11.86 2.05 -18.31
C MET A 252 -11.72 2.87 -19.59
N ASP A 253 -12.36 4.06 -19.65
CA ASP A 253 -12.17 5.00 -20.75
C ASP A 253 -10.81 5.73 -20.54
N PRO A 254 -9.89 5.64 -21.51
CA PRO A 254 -8.62 6.38 -21.43
C PRO A 254 -8.79 7.91 -21.28
N ALA A 255 -9.96 8.45 -21.56
CA ALA A 255 -10.24 9.88 -21.38
C ALA A 255 -10.39 10.28 -19.90
N GLU A 256 -10.79 9.38 -19.00
CA GLU A 256 -10.99 9.71 -17.58
C GLU A 256 -9.69 10.16 -16.88
N PRO A 257 -8.57 9.43 -16.99
CA PRO A 257 -7.31 9.93 -16.44
C PRO A 257 -6.87 11.27 -17.06
N VAL A 258 -7.14 11.50 -18.36
CA VAL A 258 -6.83 12.79 -19.01
C VAL A 258 -7.63 13.94 -18.38
N LYS A 259 -8.91 13.73 -18.07
CA LYS A 259 -9.74 14.74 -17.37
C LYS A 259 -9.15 15.09 -16.01
N GLN A 260 -8.60 14.11 -15.29
CA GLN A 260 -7.95 14.38 -14.00
C GLN A 260 -6.69 15.22 -14.15
N PHE A 261 -5.83 14.92 -15.12
CA PHE A 261 -4.68 15.78 -15.42
C PHE A 261 -5.11 17.21 -15.80
N GLN A 262 -6.23 17.37 -16.51
CA GLN A 262 -6.81 18.68 -16.82
C GLN A 262 -7.35 19.38 -15.56
N LYS A 263 -7.99 18.63 -14.62
CA LYS A 263 -8.42 19.18 -13.33
C LYS A 263 -7.22 19.71 -12.54
N TRP A 264 -6.15 18.91 -12.39
CA TRP A 264 -4.93 19.33 -11.71
C TRP A 264 -4.32 20.58 -12.34
N LYS A 265 -4.22 20.63 -13.68
CA LYS A 265 -3.72 21.80 -14.40
C LYS A 265 -4.58 23.05 -14.16
N LYS A 266 -5.92 22.93 -14.18
CA LYS A 266 -6.86 24.02 -13.89
C LYS A 266 -6.77 24.49 -12.44
N PHE A 267 -6.49 23.57 -11.53
CA PHE A 267 -6.31 23.86 -10.11
C PHE A 267 -5.03 24.66 -9.81
N GLY A 268 -4.07 24.67 -10.73
CA GLY A 268 -2.83 25.44 -10.60
C GLY A 268 -1.55 24.59 -10.56
N PHE A 269 -1.65 23.26 -10.63
CA PHE A 269 -0.46 22.40 -10.69
C PHE A 269 0.29 22.60 -12.00
N ARG A 270 1.56 23.01 -11.92
CA ARG A 270 2.42 23.27 -13.09
C ARG A 270 3.04 21.96 -13.60
N ILE A 271 2.25 21.17 -14.32
CA ILE A 271 2.69 19.87 -14.84
C ILE A 271 3.64 20.08 -16.01
N ARG A 272 4.92 19.75 -15.84
CA ARG A 272 5.95 19.89 -16.87
C ARG A 272 5.87 18.81 -17.92
N GLU A 273 5.86 17.55 -17.48
CA GLU A 273 5.76 16.39 -18.36
C GLU A 273 5.19 15.18 -17.62
N THR A 274 4.76 14.18 -18.36
CA THR A 274 4.25 12.91 -17.83
C THR A 274 5.03 11.75 -18.45
N GLY A 275 5.34 10.74 -17.64
CA GLY A 275 5.93 9.47 -18.08
C GLY A 275 4.86 8.43 -18.36
N GLN A 276 4.96 7.71 -19.49
CA GLN A 276 4.02 6.66 -19.83
C GLN A 276 4.67 5.60 -20.74
N ASP A 277 4.37 4.32 -20.46
CA ASP A 277 4.76 3.23 -21.36
C ASP A 277 3.90 3.25 -22.64
N LYS A 278 4.56 3.33 -23.79
CA LYS A 278 3.89 3.32 -25.10
C LYS A 278 3.17 2.02 -25.41
N LYS A 279 3.58 0.91 -24.81
CA LYS A 279 3.20 -0.43 -25.26
C LYS A 279 1.69 -0.70 -25.15
N PHE A 280 1.01 -0.07 -24.15
CA PHE A 280 -0.42 -0.31 -23.90
C PHE A 280 -1.28 0.95 -23.81
N ALA A 281 -0.69 2.13 -23.94
CA ALA A 281 -1.34 3.40 -23.61
C ALA A 281 -1.55 4.35 -24.80
N ARG A 282 -1.50 3.87 -26.05
CA ARG A 282 -1.63 4.75 -27.25
C ARG A 282 -2.84 5.69 -27.23
N PRO A 283 -4.06 5.24 -26.89
CA PRO A 283 -5.23 6.14 -26.83
C PRO A 283 -5.06 7.25 -25.78
N PHE A 284 -4.61 6.89 -24.58
CA PHE A 284 -4.33 7.83 -23.51
C PHE A 284 -3.25 8.85 -23.89
N ILE A 285 -2.11 8.39 -24.42
CA ILE A 285 -1.01 9.25 -24.87
C ILE A 285 -1.49 10.25 -25.92
N THR A 286 -2.31 9.77 -26.89
CA THR A 286 -2.87 10.63 -27.92
C THR A 286 -3.79 11.70 -27.34
N ALA A 287 -4.66 11.33 -26.39
CA ALA A 287 -5.58 12.24 -25.73
C ALA A 287 -4.83 13.26 -24.84
N MET A 288 -3.80 12.82 -24.09
CA MET A 288 -2.94 13.70 -23.31
C MET A 288 -2.24 14.75 -24.19
N ARG A 289 -1.65 14.33 -25.31
CA ARG A 289 -0.99 15.26 -26.26
C ARG A 289 -1.97 16.24 -26.87
N LYS A 290 -3.17 15.79 -27.26
CA LYS A 290 -4.26 16.68 -27.75
C LYS A 290 -4.67 17.70 -26.69
N SER A 291 -4.59 17.34 -25.41
CA SER A 291 -4.87 18.23 -24.27
C SER A 291 -3.70 19.14 -23.86
N GLY A 292 -2.61 19.13 -24.64
CA GLY A 292 -1.46 19.99 -24.43
C GLY A 292 -0.49 19.55 -23.34
N PHE A 293 -0.48 18.26 -22.98
CA PHE A 293 0.51 17.68 -22.09
C PHE A 293 1.70 17.12 -22.84
N ARG A 294 2.89 17.27 -22.29
CA ARG A 294 4.12 16.63 -22.79
C ARG A 294 4.21 15.23 -22.25
N VAL A 295 4.00 14.22 -23.10
CA VAL A 295 4.10 12.81 -22.71
C VAL A 295 5.39 12.24 -23.24
N LYS A 296 6.22 11.75 -22.33
CA LYS A 296 7.49 11.08 -22.60
C LYS A 296 7.29 9.57 -22.55
N ASP A 297 8.00 8.88 -23.44
CA ASP A 297 8.09 7.42 -23.38
C ASP A 297 8.90 7.01 -22.16
N GLN A 298 8.31 6.18 -21.34
CA GLN A 298 8.94 5.67 -20.12
C GLN A 298 8.66 4.17 -20.04
N PRO A 299 9.54 3.36 -20.63
CA PRO A 299 9.40 1.91 -20.60
C PRO A 299 9.39 1.39 -19.16
N GLN A 300 8.67 0.30 -18.93
CA GLN A 300 8.63 -0.37 -17.62
C GLN A 300 9.92 -1.18 -17.37
N LEU A 301 11.08 -0.55 -17.49
CA LEU A 301 12.35 -1.19 -17.19
C LEU A 301 12.55 -1.25 -15.68
N TYR A 302 12.85 -2.43 -15.16
CA TYR A 302 12.99 -2.65 -13.72
C TYR A 302 14.08 -1.76 -13.07
N LEU A 303 15.15 -1.44 -13.79
CA LEU A 303 16.21 -0.55 -13.30
C LEU A 303 15.69 0.87 -13.01
N GLN A 304 14.94 1.46 -13.95
CA GLN A 304 14.37 2.79 -13.75
C GLN A 304 13.29 2.79 -12.66
N LYS A 305 12.43 1.78 -12.66
CA LYS A 305 11.44 1.62 -11.59
C LYS A 305 12.10 1.45 -10.22
N SER A 306 13.25 0.75 -10.15
CA SER A 306 14.03 0.60 -8.92
C SER A 306 14.50 1.93 -8.34
N GLU A 307 14.91 2.88 -9.18
CA GLU A 307 15.33 4.22 -8.71
C GLU A 307 14.17 4.99 -8.07
N GLY A 308 13.02 5.05 -8.75
CA GLY A 308 11.82 5.70 -8.20
C GLY A 308 11.30 5.02 -6.94
N PHE A 309 11.31 3.70 -6.91
CA PHE A 309 10.95 2.88 -5.77
C PHE A 309 11.84 3.20 -4.55
N ARG A 310 13.16 3.15 -4.71
CA ARG A 310 14.12 3.43 -3.63
C ARG A 310 14.05 4.89 -3.16
N TYR A 311 13.78 5.81 -4.08
CA TYR A 311 13.62 7.22 -3.73
C TYR A 311 12.41 7.46 -2.83
N ILE A 312 11.25 6.89 -3.18
CA ILE A 312 10.04 6.94 -2.33
C ILE A 312 10.32 6.32 -0.96
N GLU A 313 10.96 5.15 -0.92
CA GLU A 313 11.34 4.47 0.32
C GLU A 313 12.26 5.34 1.19
N HIS A 314 13.31 5.90 0.60
CA HIS A 314 14.24 6.79 1.31
C HIS A 314 13.52 7.99 1.91
N LYS A 315 12.67 8.66 1.12
CA LYS A 315 11.90 9.83 1.58
C LYS A 315 10.92 9.49 2.71
N ALA A 316 10.30 8.32 2.68
CA ALA A 316 9.47 7.84 3.78
C ALA A 316 10.30 7.64 5.07
N LYS A 317 11.44 6.95 4.97
CA LYS A 317 12.33 6.67 6.12
C LYS A 317 12.85 7.91 6.82
N ILE A 318 13.19 8.95 6.06
CA ILE A 318 13.71 10.22 6.63
C ILE A 318 12.61 11.22 7.00
N GLY A 319 11.32 10.86 6.84
CA GLY A 319 10.19 11.73 7.16
C GLY A 319 9.98 12.87 6.16
N CYS A 320 10.40 12.71 4.91
CA CYS A 320 10.30 13.67 3.82
C CYS A 320 9.38 13.20 2.68
N LEU A 321 8.32 12.46 3.01
CA LEU A 321 7.28 12.01 2.08
C LEU A 321 5.91 12.49 2.55
N TYR A 322 5.14 13.08 1.64
CA TYR A 322 3.74 13.47 1.84
C TYR A 322 2.88 13.00 0.68
N TYR A 323 1.77 12.31 0.96
CA TYR A 323 0.84 11.78 -0.04
C TYR A 323 -0.63 12.11 0.26
N LEU A 324 -0.87 13.21 0.96
CA LEU A 324 -2.20 13.74 1.30
C LEU A 324 -3.08 12.77 2.10
N HIS A 325 -2.49 11.89 2.90
CA HIS A 325 -3.20 10.87 3.66
C HIS A 325 -4.04 9.91 2.79
N ALA A 326 -3.62 9.69 1.53
CA ALA A 326 -4.37 8.90 0.56
C ALA A 326 -4.37 7.41 0.90
N GLU A 327 -5.47 6.90 1.44
CA GLU A 327 -5.63 5.48 1.79
C GLU A 327 -5.35 4.51 0.62
N PRO A 328 -5.76 4.78 -0.64
CA PRO A 328 -5.42 3.90 -1.75
C PRO A 328 -3.92 3.75 -1.98
N PHE A 329 -3.13 4.78 -1.68
CA PHE A 329 -1.67 4.72 -1.77
C PHE A 329 -1.10 3.81 -0.67
N GLU A 330 -1.55 3.98 0.59
CA GLU A 330 -1.14 3.13 1.71
C GLU A 330 -1.49 1.66 1.49
N TYR A 331 -2.70 1.40 0.99
CA TYR A 331 -3.13 0.06 0.60
C TYR A 331 -2.18 -0.55 -0.44
N CYS A 332 -1.87 0.19 -1.50
CA CYS A 332 -0.96 -0.30 -2.54
C CYS A 332 0.46 -0.53 -2.01
N VAL A 333 0.97 0.37 -1.15
CA VAL A 333 2.29 0.23 -0.48
C VAL A 333 2.35 -1.06 0.34
N SER A 334 1.28 -1.41 1.06
CA SER A 334 1.22 -2.64 1.86
C SER A 334 1.24 -3.92 1.04
N ASN A 335 0.94 -3.84 -0.25
CA ASN A 335 0.84 -4.96 -1.18
C ASN A 335 2.08 -5.14 -2.08
N VAL A 336 3.10 -4.32 -1.87
CA VAL A 336 4.35 -4.40 -2.63
C VAL A 336 5.29 -5.41 -1.99
N ARG A 337 5.70 -6.41 -2.75
CA ARG A 337 6.88 -7.20 -2.40
C ARG A 337 8.04 -6.84 -3.34
N ALA A 338 9.25 -6.87 -2.84
CA ALA A 338 10.44 -6.63 -3.61
C ALA A 338 11.30 -7.90 -3.73
N VAL A 339 11.93 -8.04 -4.88
CA VAL A 339 12.88 -9.11 -5.17
C VAL A 339 14.19 -8.43 -5.54
N GLU A 340 15.20 -8.60 -4.69
CA GLU A 340 16.55 -8.13 -4.98
C GLU A 340 17.13 -8.86 -6.18
N LYS A 341 17.73 -8.13 -7.10
CA LYS A 341 18.43 -8.64 -8.28
C LYS A 341 19.94 -8.48 -8.10
N THR A 342 20.71 -9.17 -8.93
CA THR A 342 22.18 -9.28 -8.85
C THR A 342 22.95 -7.97 -8.96
N ASP A 343 22.31 -6.86 -9.37
CA ASP A 343 22.95 -5.57 -9.65
C ASP A 343 22.50 -4.44 -8.71
N ASP A 344 22.23 -4.74 -7.44
CA ASP A 344 21.66 -3.79 -6.47
C ASP A 344 20.30 -3.17 -6.89
N ALA A 345 19.72 -3.66 -7.97
CA ALA A 345 18.40 -3.24 -8.42
C ALA A 345 17.31 -4.08 -7.76
N VAL A 346 16.19 -3.43 -7.46
CA VAL A 346 15.02 -4.07 -6.87
C VAL A 346 13.92 -4.14 -7.92
N GLN A 347 13.45 -5.35 -8.20
CA GLN A 347 12.20 -5.54 -8.92
C GLN A 347 11.09 -5.69 -7.90
N TYR A 348 10.03 -4.88 -8.04
CA TYR A 348 8.86 -5.04 -7.17
C TYR A 348 7.67 -5.62 -7.96
N GLU A 349 6.83 -6.34 -7.25
CA GLU A 349 5.63 -6.99 -7.77
C GLU A 349 4.54 -7.10 -6.69
N LYS A 350 3.34 -7.48 -7.09
CA LYS A 350 2.23 -7.77 -6.17
C LYS A 350 2.58 -8.93 -5.24
N ILE A 351 2.16 -8.87 -3.99
CA ILE A 351 2.30 -9.97 -3.04
C ILE A 351 1.46 -11.17 -3.46
N ALA A 352 0.21 -10.92 -3.91
CA ALA A 352 -0.71 -11.91 -4.45
C ALA A 352 -1.47 -11.35 -5.65
N GLU A 353 -2.01 -12.25 -6.50
CA GLU A 353 -2.72 -11.83 -7.73
C GLU A 353 -3.94 -10.95 -7.48
N ARG A 354 -4.63 -11.15 -6.36
CA ARG A 354 -5.81 -10.37 -5.97
C ARG A 354 -5.49 -8.96 -5.45
N GLU A 355 -4.26 -8.71 -5.03
CA GLU A 355 -3.85 -7.45 -4.46
C GLU A 355 -3.49 -6.44 -5.54
N ARG A 356 -3.58 -5.15 -5.20
CA ARG A 356 -3.35 -4.05 -6.12
C ARG A 356 -2.14 -3.23 -5.67
N ILE A 357 -1.34 -2.81 -6.64
CA ILE A 357 -0.19 -1.91 -6.45
C ILE A 357 -0.23 -0.72 -7.40
N ASP A 358 -1.31 -0.57 -8.15
CA ASP A 358 -1.42 0.34 -9.29
C ASP A 358 -1.22 1.81 -8.91
N VAL A 359 -1.74 2.23 -7.73
CA VAL A 359 -1.54 3.61 -7.23
C VAL A 359 -0.08 3.85 -6.87
N PHE A 360 0.58 2.85 -6.28
CA PHE A 360 2.01 2.91 -5.99
C PHE A 360 2.83 2.89 -7.29
N ASP A 361 2.47 2.08 -8.26
CA ASP A 361 3.16 2.02 -9.56
C ASP A 361 3.06 3.36 -10.32
N ALA A 362 1.88 3.99 -10.33
CA ALA A 362 1.70 5.34 -10.88
C ALA A 362 2.57 6.37 -10.17
N ALA A 363 2.72 6.28 -8.85
CA ALA A 363 3.59 7.16 -8.07
C ALA A 363 5.07 6.92 -8.39
N VAL A 364 5.50 5.67 -8.57
CA VAL A 364 6.87 5.34 -9.01
C VAL A 364 7.14 5.93 -10.40
N PHE A 365 6.20 5.79 -11.35
CA PHE A 365 6.34 6.40 -12.68
C PHE A 365 6.51 7.92 -12.62
N ALA A 366 5.69 8.59 -11.82
CA ALA A 366 5.77 10.04 -11.63
C ALA A 366 7.12 10.46 -10.99
N THR A 367 7.57 9.69 -9.99
CA THR A 367 8.84 9.94 -9.29
C THR A 367 10.05 9.73 -10.20
N VAL A 368 10.06 8.66 -10.99
CA VAL A 368 11.11 8.44 -12.00
C VAL A 368 11.18 9.62 -12.98
N ARG A 369 10.01 10.15 -13.40
CA ARG A 369 9.98 11.32 -14.29
C ARG A 369 10.54 12.56 -13.63
N LEU A 370 10.25 12.78 -12.36
CA LEU A 370 10.83 13.84 -11.53
C LEU A 370 12.37 13.73 -11.51
N LEU A 371 12.90 12.55 -11.16
CA LEU A 371 14.35 12.31 -11.03
C LEU A 371 15.08 12.56 -12.35
N ILE A 372 14.61 11.99 -13.46
CA ILE A 372 15.20 12.19 -14.80
C ILE A 372 15.23 13.70 -15.18
N SER A 373 14.19 14.44 -14.81
CA SER A 373 14.12 15.88 -15.13
C SER A 373 15.04 16.70 -14.24
N THR A 374 15.26 16.29 -13.00
CA THR A 374 16.14 16.97 -12.04
C THR A 374 17.61 16.74 -12.40
N ASP A 375 18.00 15.52 -12.75
CA ASP A 375 19.34 15.20 -13.23
C ASP A 375 19.71 15.99 -14.51
N ARG A 376 18.76 16.19 -15.41
CA ARG A 376 18.96 17.03 -16.60
C ARG A 376 19.17 18.49 -16.28
N SER A 377 18.64 18.97 -15.16
CA SER A 377 18.87 20.36 -14.73
C SER A 377 20.21 20.57 -14.03
N SER A 378 20.78 19.50 -13.46
CA SER A 378 22.05 19.51 -12.73
C SER A 378 23.28 19.12 -13.57
N ALA A 379 23.08 18.25 -14.55
CA ALA A 379 24.11 17.84 -15.51
C ALA A 379 23.65 18.19 -16.92
N GLY A 380 24.22 19.18 -17.56
CA GLY A 380 23.89 19.53 -18.95
C GLY A 380 23.90 18.30 -19.85
N ALA A 381 22.71 17.82 -20.21
CA ALA A 381 22.35 16.81 -21.20
C ALA A 381 22.80 15.34 -20.98
N GLY A 382 21.82 14.47 -20.71
CA GLY A 382 21.73 13.22 -21.45
C GLY A 382 22.46 11.98 -20.99
N TRP A 383 22.09 11.40 -19.80
CA TRP A 383 22.49 10.02 -19.50
C TRP A 383 21.44 8.96 -19.93
N PHE A 384 20.17 9.33 -20.11
CA PHE A 384 19.09 8.35 -20.28
C PHE A 384 18.27 8.47 -21.57
N GLU A 385 18.37 9.54 -22.32
CA GLU A 385 17.62 9.72 -23.58
C GLU A 385 18.46 10.42 -24.65
N ASN A 386 18.20 10.09 -25.91
CA ASN A 386 18.66 10.85 -27.06
C ASN A 386 17.88 12.18 -27.20
N GLU A 387 18.34 13.11 -28.06
CA GLU A 387 17.67 14.40 -28.28
C GLU A 387 16.22 14.28 -28.76
N ASP A 388 15.85 13.15 -29.37
CA ASP A 388 14.50 12.82 -29.83
C ASP A 388 13.61 12.21 -28.77
N GLY A 389 14.12 12.02 -27.51
CA GLY A 389 13.41 11.44 -26.38
C GLY A 389 13.36 9.92 -26.38
N THR A 390 14.18 9.24 -27.16
CA THR A 390 14.33 7.79 -27.11
C THR A 390 15.36 7.38 -26.05
N PRO A 391 15.16 6.24 -25.34
CA PRO A 391 16.16 5.71 -24.42
C PRO A 391 17.49 5.45 -25.13
N LYS A 392 18.61 5.82 -24.50
CA LYS A 392 19.92 5.37 -24.97
C LYS A 392 20.04 3.85 -24.80
N GLU A 393 20.27 3.12 -25.86
CA GLU A 393 20.65 1.71 -25.80
C GLU A 393 22.01 1.63 -25.09
N GLY A 394 22.09 0.80 -24.05
CA GLY A 394 23.32 0.58 -23.29
C GLY A 394 24.38 -0.06 -24.21
N GLU A 395 25.41 0.68 -24.57
CA GLU A 395 26.61 0.10 -25.15
C GLU A 395 27.27 -0.83 -24.11
N THR A 396 27.25 -2.11 -24.36
CA THR A 396 28.10 -3.09 -23.69
C THR A 396 29.54 -2.90 -24.14
N THR A 397 30.26 -1.94 -23.56
CA THR A 397 31.71 -1.85 -23.71
C THR A 397 32.36 -1.87 -22.32
N GLY A 398 33.34 -2.77 -22.21
CA GLY A 398 34.04 -3.12 -21.01
C GLY A 398 34.81 -1.98 -20.33
N GLY A 399 34.91 -2.09 -19.01
CA GLY A 399 36.04 -1.63 -18.23
C GLY A 399 36.19 -0.13 -18.02
N GLY A 400 35.42 0.47 -17.13
CA GLY A 400 35.70 1.80 -16.58
C GLY A 400 35.31 1.89 -15.11
N ARG A 401 36.31 2.12 -14.25
CA ARG A 401 36.16 2.21 -12.79
C ARG A 401 35.14 3.27 -12.39
N ARG A 402 34.13 2.87 -11.61
CA ARG A 402 33.19 3.76 -10.94
C ARG A 402 33.85 4.46 -9.73
N PRO A 403 33.54 5.73 -9.43
CA PRO A 403 33.86 6.33 -8.15
C PRO A 403 32.99 5.67 -7.06
N GLY A 404 33.65 5.08 -6.07
CA GLY A 404 32.97 4.44 -4.96
C GLY A 404 32.32 5.48 -4.03
N TRP A 405 31.08 5.26 -3.72
CA TRP A 405 30.45 5.82 -2.52
C TRP A 405 30.95 5.03 -1.33
N ARG A 406 31.61 5.69 -0.40
CA ARG A 406 32.00 5.12 0.90
C ARG A 406 30.81 5.16 1.84
N SER A 407 30.72 4.10 2.63
CA SER A 407 29.82 3.79 3.75
C SER A 407 29.43 4.94 4.65
#